data_fe90a9ea190c3ee699ba38446f4fbad2
#
_entry.id   fe90a9ea190c3ee699ba38446f4fbad2
#
_cell.length_a   1.000
_cell.length_b   1.000
_cell.length_c   1.000
_cell.angle_alpha   90.00
_cell.angle_beta   90.00
_cell.angle_gamma   90.00
#
_symmetry.space_group_name_H-M   'P 1'
#
loop_
_entity.id
_entity.type
_entity.pdbx_description
1 polymer ?
#
loop_
_entity_poly.entity_id
_entity_poly.type
_entity_poly.pdbx_seq_one_letter_code
_entity_poly.pdbx_strand_id
1 'polypeptide(L)'
;MKILQVNCVYKKGSTGKITYDIHTELLKSGIESIVCYGRGKKINEEYVYKTCGELYSKANHLASRFSGVMYGGCYFSTKKLIHIIQKEKPDIVHLQCINGYFVNIYRLIKWLKDNDIRTVVTLHAEFMYTGGCGHSFDCNQWSNPQGCAYFLKCPRWRAETQSMFFDRTATMWKRMKEAFNGFDNKLVVTSVSPWLMNRALMSPIFSGKEHKVVLNGLDTAIFHIYQNSKIKKELGLKNEKIIFHATPDFNLNPQHIKGGYYVNELAKRLSNKNVKILIAGPYSKDIQVAGNVILLGHIKKQERLAELYSLADVTLLASKRETFSMVTAESLSCGTPVVGFKSGAPEQIAIQEYSCFVDYGDVEALVGAVENMFLKKIEAIDISEKASQKYGKNVMCQNYIQIYKDLYMKY
;
A
#
# COMPACT_ATOMS: atom_id res chain seq x y z
N MET A 1 -11.54 -23.04 12.98
CA MET A 1 -10.93 -22.53 11.75
C MET A 1 -9.55 -21.99 12.07
N LYS A 2 -8.54 -22.36 11.27
CA LYS A 2 -7.14 -21.99 11.44
C LYS A 2 -6.64 -21.25 10.21
N ILE A 3 -6.16 -20.02 10.37
CA ILE A 3 -5.69 -19.14 9.29
C ILE A 3 -4.18 -18.97 9.38
N LEU A 4 -3.46 -19.16 8.27
CA LEU A 4 -2.03 -18.89 8.18
C LEU A 4 -1.80 -17.72 7.23
N GLN A 5 -1.29 -16.61 7.75
CA GLN A 5 -0.93 -15.42 6.96
C GLN A 5 0.53 -15.47 6.54
N VAL A 6 0.82 -15.10 5.30
CA VAL A 6 2.19 -14.97 4.76
C VAL A 6 2.42 -13.53 4.33
N ASN A 7 3.41 -12.85 4.91
CA ASN A 7 3.78 -11.48 4.55
C ASN A 7 5.29 -11.29 4.50
N CYS A 8 5.75 -10.25 3.82
CA CYS A 8 7.17 -9.90 3.77
C CYS A 8 7.71 -9.54 5.16
N VAL A 9 6.99 -8.71 5.90
CA VAL A 9 7.36 -8.20 7.23
C VAL A 9 6.22 -8.39 8.22
N TYR A 10 6.51 -8.32 9.54
CA TYR A 10 5.51 -8.42 10.59
C TYR A 10 5.66 -7.27 11.59
N LYS A 11 4.56 -6.66 12.03
CA LYS A 11 4.47 -5.50 12.94
C LYS A 11 5.16 -4.23 12.44
N LYS A 12 5.73 -4.22 11.24
CA LYS A 12 6.52 -3.10 10.71
C LYS A 12 6.07 -2.73 9.30
N GLY A 13 6.04 -1.41 9.02
CA GLY A 13 5.48 -0.88 7.78
C GLY A 13 3.96 -1.10 7.67
N SER A 14 3.33 -0.62 6.61
CA SER A 14 1.87 -0.70 6.43
C SER A 14 1.37 -2.15 6.40
N THR A 15 1.89 -2.97 5.50
CA THR A 15 1.43 -4.37 5.34
C THR A 15 1.76 -5.25 6.55
N GLY A 16 2.88 -4.99 7.25
CA GLY A 16 3.23 -5.72 8.46
C GLY A 16 2.33 -5.40 9.64
N LYS A 17 1.82 -4.16 9.73
CA LYS A 17 0.79 -3.77 10.71
C LYS A 17 -0.57 -4.39 10.37
N ILE A 18 -0.98 -4.34 9.10
CA ILE A 18 -2.21 -4.99 8.62
C ILE A 18 -2.19 -6.48 8.99
N THR A 19 -1.07 -7.20 8.73
CA THR A 19 -0.93 -8.61 9.10
C THR A 19 -1.06 -8.81 10.61
N TYR A 20 -0.49 -7.91 11.41
CA TYR A 20 -0.59 -7.95 12.88
C TYR A 20 -2.01 -7.68 13.36
N ASP A 21 -2.69 -6.70 12.81
CA ASP A 21 -4.05 -6.34 13.19
C ASP A 21 -5.02 -7.49 12.89
N ILE A 22 -4.93 -8.10 11.70
CA ILE A 22 -5.73 -9.27 11.33
C ILE A 22 -5.40 -10.45 12.27
N HIS A 23 -4.12 -10.73 12.54
CA HIS A 23 -3.71 -11.81 13.45
C HIS A 23 -4.30 -11.62 14.84
N THR A 24 -4.19 -10.43 15.39
CA THR A 24 -4.70 -10.12 16.74
C THR A 24 -6.22 -10.24 16.81
N GLU A 25 -6.92 -9.77 15.78
CA GLU A 25 -8.38 -9.81 15.75
C GLU A 25 -8.92 -11.24 15.56
N LEU A 26 -8.24 -12.06 14.76
CA LEU A 26 -8.55 -13.50 14.64
C LEU A 26 -8.46 -14.20 16.01
N LEU A 27 -7.37 -13.98 16.75
CA LEU A 27 -7.19 -14.56 18.08
C LEU A 27 -8.27 -14.10 19.07
N LYS A 28 -8.62 -12.80 19.05
CA LYS A 28 -9.73 -12.26 19.88
C LYS A 28 -11.08 -12.89 19.53
N SER A 29 -11.27 -13.24 18.26
CA SER A 29 -12.49 -13.89 17.75
C SER A 29 -12.50 -15.40 17.95
N GLY A 30 -11.54 -15.98 18.68
CA GLY A 30 -11.43 -17.43 18.90
C GLY A 30 -11.01 -18.24 17.66
N ILE A 31 -10.42 -17.57 16.65
CA ILE A 31 -9.94 -18.19 15.42
C ILE A 31 -8.42 -18.39 15.56
N GLU A 32 -7.94 -19.62 15.35
CA GLU A 32 -6.50 -19.89 15.35
C GLU A 32 -5.80 -19.12 14.24
N SER A 33 -4.72 -18.43 14.59
CA SER A 33 -4.01 -17.57 13.64
C SER A 33 -2.50 -17.79 13.72
N ILE A 34 -1.90 -18.01 12.56
CA ILE A 34 -0.47 -18.24 12.38
C ILE A 34 0.07 -17.16 11.44
N VAL A 35 1.28 -16.68 11.71
CA VAL A 35 1.97 -15.72 10.84
C VAL A 35 3.31 -16.28 10.39
N CYS A 36 3.53 -16.31 9.09
CA CYS A 36 4.81 -16.57 8.46
C CYS A 36 5.33 -15.28 7.80
N TYR A 37 6.51 -14.80 8.19
CA TYR A 37 7.08 -13.60 7.60
C TYR A 37 8.52 -13.80 7.14
N GLY A 38 8.93 -13.02 6.11
CA GLY A 38 10.23 -13.20 5.44
C GLY A 38 11.35 -12.37 6.05
N ARG A 39 11.13 -11.09 6.24
CA ARG A 39 12.14 -10.06 6.48
C ARG A 39 12.00 -9.38 7.85
N GLY A 40 13.07 -8.78 8.32
CA GLY A 40 13.13 -8.08 9.60
C GLY A 40 13.77 -8.91 10.72
N LYS A 41 13.75 -8.40 11.95
CA LYS A 41 14.26 -9.10 13.13
C LYS A 41 13.39 -10.31 13.46
N LYS A 42 13.99 -11.36 14.05
CA LYS A 42 13.23 -12.50 14.58
C LYS A 42 12.36 -12.02 15.76
N ILE A 43 11.11 -12.39 15.73
CA ILE A 43 10.12 -12.12 16.79
C ILE A 43 9.81 -13.44 17.46
N ASN A 44 9.92 -13.49 18.78
CA ASN A 44 9.64 -14.67 19.57
C ASN A 44 8.22 -14.55 20.13
N GLU A 45 7.24 -14.94 19.31
CA GLU A 45 5.83 -15.03 19.66
C GLU A 45 5.34 -16.41 19.21
N GLU A 46 4.39 -16.96 19.95
CA GLU A 46 3.79 -18.24 19.62
C GLU A 46 3.06 -18.16 18.28
N TYR A 47 3.19 -19.19 17.45
CA TYR A 47 2.63 -19.26 16.09
C TYR A 47 3.12 -18.17 15.10
N VAL A 48 4.25 -17.50 15.41
CA VAL A 48 4.86 -16.49 14.54
C VAL A 48 6.22 -16.99 14.05
N TYR A 49 6.32 -17.30 12.76
CA TYR A 49 7.47 -17.93 12.14
C TYR A 49 8.22 -17.01 11.19
N LYS A 50 9.52 -16.80 11.44
CA LYS A 50 10.39 -16.19 10.45
C LYS A 50 10.92 -17.25 9.48
N THR A 51 10.65 -17.09 8.19
CA THR A 51 10.96 -18.09 7.15
C THR A 51 12.28 -17.83 6.42
N CYS A 52 12.77 -16.59 6.37
CA CYS A 52 13.94 -16.21 5.57
C CYS A 52 14.97 -15.39 6.37
N GLY A 53 16.24 -15.60 6.08
CA GLY A 53 17.35 -14.78 6.58
C GLY A 53 17.60 -13.54 5.70
N GLU A 54 18.07 -12.44 6.30
CA GLU A 54 18.32 -11.19 5.57
C GLU A 54 19.41 -11.34 4.49
N LEU A 55 20.52 -12.02 4.80
CA LEU A 55 21.60 -12.23 3.86
C LEU A 55 21.14 -13.09 2.67
N TYR A 56 20.38 -14.16 2.95
CA TYR A 56 19.80 -15.02 1.91
C TYR A 56 18.84 -14.27 1.00
N SER A 57 17.98 -13.40 1.56
CA SER A 57 17.09 -12.54 0.78
C SER A 57 17.86 -11.55 -0.10
N LYS A 58 18.94 -10.92 0.43
CA LYS A 58 19.80 -10.01 -0.33
C LYS A 58 20.51 -10.75 -1.48
N ALA A 59 21.01 -11.94 -1.23
CA ALA A 59 21.66 -12.78 -2.26
C ALA A 59 20.68 -13.14 -3.37
N ASN A 60 19.43 -13.53 -3.03
CA ASN A 60 18.38 -13.79 -4.02
C ASN A 60 17.96 -12.53 -4.80
N HIS A 61 17.93 -11.37 -4.16
CA HIS A 61 17.72 -10.10 -4.87
C HIS A 61 18.84 -9.84 -5.87
N LEU A 62 20.11 -10.00 -5.45
CA LEU A 62 21.23 -9.84 -6.35
C LEU A 62 21.19 -10.82 -7.53
N ALA A 63 20.91 -12.10 -7.26
CA ALA A 63 20.73 -13.12 -8.30
C ALA A 63 19.59 -12.76 -9.29
N SER A 64 18.51 -12.14 -8.80
CA SER A 64 17.41 -11.69 -9.66
C SER A 64 17.82 -10.56 -10.60
N ARG A 65 18.73 -9.67 -10.16
CA ARG A 65 19.29 -8.60 -11.02
C ARG A 65 20.12 -9.15 -12.17
N PHE A 66 20.84 -10.25 -11.95
CA PHE A 66 21.60 -10.92 -13.01
C PHE A 66 20.72 -11.75 -13.94
N SER A 67 19.80 -12.53 -13.38
CA SER A 67 18.94 -13.42 -14.18
C SER A 67 17.78 -12.70 -14.88
N GLY A 68 17.39 -11.51 -14.42
CA GLY A 68 16.20 -10.78 -14.86
C GLY A 68 14.88 -11.35 -14.34
N VAL A 69 14.89 -12.38 -13.50
CA VAL A 69 13.69 -13.02 -12.96
C VAL A 69 13.51 -12.68 -11.49
N MET A 70 12.53 -11.83 -11.18
CA MET A 70 12.16 -11.51 -9.80
C MET A 70 11.40 -12.70 -9.17
N TYR A 71 11.61 -12.88 -7.87
CA TYR A 71 10.84 -13.83 -7.04
C TYR A 71 10.88 -15.29 -7.49
N GLY A 72 11.78 -15.65 -8.43
CA GLY A 72 11.96 -17.03 -8.91
C GLY A 72 13.01 -17.84 -8.14
N GLY A 73 13.74 -17.20 -7.23
CA GLY A 73 14.72 -17.83 -6.34
C GLY A 73 14.10 -18.32 -5.02
N CYS A 74 14.81 -18.09 -3.91
CA CYS A 74 14.33 -18.33 -2.54
C CYS A 74 13.91 -19.78 -2.25
N TYR A 75 14.66 -20.76 -2.79
CA TYR A 75 14.33 -22.17 -2.70
C TYR A 75 14.18 -22.66 -1.24
N PHE A 76 15.17 -22.44 -0.40
CA PHE A 76 15.19 -22.96 0.99
C PHE A 76 14.11 -22.31 1.86
N SER A 77 13.93 -20.99 1.78
CA SER A 77 12.90 -20.29 2.53
C SER A 77 11.48 -20.68 2.08
N THR A 78 11.28 -20.93 0.79
CA THR A 78 10.02 -21.47 0.26
C THR A 78 9.75 -22.88 0.78
N LYS A 79 10.78 -23.75 0.77
CA LYS A 79 10.66 -25.12 1.33
C LYS A 79 10.31 -25.07 2.83
N LYS A 80 10.95 -24.16 3.58
CA LYS A 80 10.65 -23.95 5.00
C LYS A 80 9.20 -23.49 5.21
N LEU A 81 8.73 -22.52 4.43
CA LEU A 81 7.34 -22.05 4.49
C LEU A 81 6.34 -23.17 4.20
N ILE A 82 6.57 -23.92 3.13
CA ILE A 82 5.73 -25.08 2.76
C ILE A 82 5.71 -26.11 3.90
N HIS A 83 6.86 -26.43 4.51
CA HIS A 83 6.93 -27.34 5.64
C HIS A 83 6.12 -26.84 6.85
N ILE A 84 6.15 -25.54 7.15
CA ILE A 84 5.30 -24.94 8.20
C ILE A 84 3.83 -25.11 7.85
N ILE A 85 3.41 -24.82 6.60
CA ILE A 85 2.01 -25.01 6.17
C ILE A 85 1.57 -26.46 6.33
N GLN A 86 2.42 -27.42 5.94
CA GLN A 86 2.14 -28.87 6.09
C GLN A 86 2.04 -29.31 7.56
N LYS A 87 2.90 -28.76 8.43
CA LYS A 87 2.91 -29.04 9.87
C LYS A 87 1.68 -28.49 10.57
N GLU A 88 1.38 -27.21 10.29
CA GLU A 88 0.32 -26.47 10.98
C GLU A 88 -1.09 -26.77 10.43
N LYS A 89 -1.17 -27.30 9.22
CA LYS A 89 -2.43 -27.69 8.53
C LYS A 89 -3.52 -26.61 8.64
N PRO A 90 -3.24 -25.38 8.20
CA PRO A 90 -4.25 -24.32 8.23
C PRO A 90 -5.42 -24.66 7.30
N ASP A 91 -6.62 -24.22 7.67
CA ASP A 91 -7.80 -24.31 6.81
C ASP A 91 -7.70 -23.34 5.62
N ILE A 92 -7.07 -22.17 5.84
CA ILE A 92 -6.87 -21.14 4.82
C ILE A 92 -5.47 -20.57 4.92
N VAL A 93 -4.81 -20.39 3.78
CA VAL A 93 -3.57 -19.62 3.65
C VAL A 93 -3.87 -18.25 3.05
N HIS A 94 -3.50 -17.20 3.74
CA HIS A 94 -3.66 -15.82 3.27
C HIS A 94 -2.31 -15.23 2.85
N LEU A 95 -2.12 -15.04 1.55
CA LEU A 95 -0.95 -14.37 0.97
C LEU A 95 -1.18 -12.87 0.92
N GLN A 96 -0.42 -12.13 1.70
CA GLN A 96 -0.43 -10.66 1.76
C GLN A 96 0.62 -10.07 0.80
N CYS A 97 1.48 -9.20 1.27
CA CYS A 97 2.58 -8.61 0.50
C CYS A 97 3.77 -9.58 0.44
N ILE A 98 3.83 -10.43 -0.59
CA ILE A 98 4.85 -11.48 -0.72
C ILE A 98 6.04 -11.10 -1.63
N ASN A 99 6.11 -9.83 -2.07
CA ASN A 99 7.26 -9.27 -2.78
C ASN A 99 8.36 -8.87 -1.79
N GLY A 100 9.50 -9.50 -1.77
CA GLY A 100 10.57 -9.14 -0.81
C GLY A 100 11.73 -10.11 -0.85
N TYR A 101 11.79 -10.94 -1.89
CA TYR A 101 12.86 -11.93 -2.11
C TYR A 101 13.04 -12.89 -0.92
N PHE A 102 11.95 -13.31 -0.31
CA PHE A 102 11.95 -14.29 0.78
C PHE A 102 11.22 -15.58 0.43
N VAL A 103 10.48 -15.60 -0.66
CA VAL A 103 9.70 -16.74 -1.15
C VAL A 103 9.72 -16.78 -2.69
N ASN A 104 9.72 -17.96 -3.26
CA ASN A 104 9.45 -18.17 -4.69
C ASN A 104 7.93 -18.14 -4.88
N ILE A 105 7.44 -17.02 -5.40
CA ILE A 105 6.00 -16.75 -5.52
C ILE A 105 5.34 -17.77 -6.45
N TYR A 106 5.93 -18.03 -7.61
CA TYR A 106 5.39 -18.95 -8.62
C TYR A 106 5.26 -20.37 -8.06
N ARG A 107 6.29 -20.84 -7.36
CA ARG A 107 6.31 -22.17 -6.75
C ARG A 107 5.31 -22.27 -5.60
N LEU A 108 5.21 -21.26 -4.75
CA LEU A 108 4.28 -21.26 -3.63
C LEU A 108 2.83 -21.33 -4.12
N ILE A 109 2.44 -20.46 -5.05
CA ILE A 109 1.07 -20.42 -5.58
C ILE A 109 0.73 -21.76 -6.27
N LYS A 110 1.63 -22.26 -7.13
CA LYS A 110 1.44 -23.56 -7.76
C LYS A 110 1.29 -24.67 -6.73
N TRP A 111 2.12 -24.70 -5.69
CA TRP A 111 2.05 -25.71 -4.64
C TRP A 111 0.73 -25.64 -3.85
N LEU A 112 0.25 -24.45 -3.49
CA LEU A 112 -1.05 -24.25 -2.83
C LEU A 112 -2.20 -24.81 -3.66
N LYS A 113 -2.20 -24.50 -4.95
CA LYS A 113 -3.16 -25.04 -5.93
C LYS A 113 -3.11 -26.57 -6.01
N ASP A 114 -1.91 -27.11 -6.26
CA ASP A 114 -1.71 -28.57 -6.47
C ASP A 114 -2.03 -29.40 -5.21
N ASN A 115 -2.01 -28.79 -4.03
CA ASN A 115 -2.41 -29.42 -2.76
C ASN A 115 -3.81 -29.02 -2.29
N ASP A 116 -4.59 -28.38 -3.14
CA ASP A 116 -5.99 -28.05 -2.93
C ASP A 116 -6.25 -27.19 -1.67
N ILE A 117 -5.33 -26.26 -1.35
CA ILE A 117 -5.38 -25.42 -0.16
C ILE A 117 -6.20 -24.17 -0.43
N ARG A 118 -7.23 -23.93 0.38
CA ARG A 118 -8.00 -22.67 0.33
C ARG A 118 -7.07 -21.49 0.53
N THR A 119 -7.11 -20.53 -0.39
CA THR A 119 -6.16 -19.42 -0.42
C THR A 119 -6.84 -18.09 -0.64
N VAL A 120 -6.48 -17.11 0.17
CA VAL A 120 -6.79 -15.69 -0.06
C VAL A 120 -5.52 -15.00 -0.53
N VAL A 121 -5.60 -14.18 -1.58
CA VAL A 121 -4.48 -13.40 -2.09
C VAL A 121 -4.85 -11.93 -2.05
N THR A 122 -4.16 -11.13 -1.22
CA THR A 122 -4.36 -9.68 -1.17
C THR A 122 -3.38 -8.95 -2.08
N LEU A 123 -3.91 -8.21 -3.03
CA LEU A 123 -3.15 -7.33 -3.90
C LEU A 123 -2.93 -5.98 -3.20
N HIS A 124 -1.67 -5.71 -2.83
CA HIS A 124 -1.22 -4.40 -2.32
C HIS A 124 -0.56 -3.55 -3.42
N ALA A 125 -0.20 -4.17 -4.54
CA ALA A 125 0.43 -3.56 -5.71
C ALA A 125 0.16 -4.39 -6.96
N GLU A 126 0.62 -3.94 -8.12
CA GLU A 126 0.30 -4.53 -9.41
C GLU A 126 1.19 -5.74 -9.80
N PHE A 127 2.20 -6.09 -9.02
CA PHE A 127 3.23 -7.07 -9.41
C PHE A 127 2.70 -8.49 -9.67
N MET A 128 1.56 -8.87 -9.09
CA MET A 128 1.01 -10.22 -9.24
C MET A 128 0.25 -10.45 -10.57
N TYR A 129 -0.08 -9.38 -11.28
CA TYR A 129 -0.74 -9.48 -12.58
C TYR A 129 0.04 -8.80 -13.72
N THR A 130 1.22 -8.29 -13.41
CA THR A 130 2.15 -7.69 -14.37
C THR A 130 3.40 -8.57 -14.55
N GLY A 131 4.31 -8.16 -15.41
CA GLY A 131 5.64 -8.78 -15.55
C GLY A 131 6.64 -8.38 -14.47
N GLY A 132 6.15 -8.00 -13.27
CA GLY A 132 6.96 -7.61 -12.11
C GLY A 132 6.82 -6.16 -11.66
N CYS A 133 6.03 -5.33 -12.35
CA CYS A 133 5.83 -3.92 -11.99
C CYS A 133 5.06 -3.78 -10.68
N GLY A 134 5.58 -3.00 -9.74
CA GLY A 134 4.84 -2.55 -8.56
C GLY A 134 3.73 -1.57 -8.93
N HIS A 135 4.03 -0.67 -9.88
CA HIS A 135 3.11 0.26 -10.52
C HIS A 135 3.35 0.26 -12.03
N SER A 136 2.36 -0.12 -12.81
CA SER A 136 2.50 -0.17 -14.28
C SER A 136 2.30 1.20 -14.95
N PHE A 137 1.83 2.21 -14.21
CA PHE A 137 1.52 3.56 -14.71
C PHE A 137 0.64 3.52 -15.97
N ASP A 138 1.11 4.05 -17.09
CA ASP A 138 0.37 4.13 -18.35
C ASP A 138 0.59 2.90 -19.24
N CYS A 139 1.40 1.93 -18.79
CA CYS A 139 1.60 0.68 -19.50
C CYS A 139 0.45 -0.28 -19.27
N ASN A 140 -0.16 -0.76 -20.37
CA ASN A 140 -1.27 -1.73 -20.37
C ASN A 140 -0.92 -3.08 -21.03
N GLN A 141 0.37 -3.35 -21.32
CA GLN A 141 0.77 -4.61 -21.97
C GLN A 141 0.35 -5.86 -21.16
N TRP A 142 0.30 -5.76 -19.85
CA TRP A 142 -0.07 -6.83 -18.93
C TRP A 142 -1.54 -7.28 -19.07
N SER A 143 -2.41 -6.45 -19.64
CA SER A 143 -3.82 -6.79 -19.89
C SER A 143 -4.06 -7.53 -21.20
N ASN A 144 -3.05 -7.63 -22.08
CA ASN A 144 -3.15 -8.41 -23.30
C ASN A 144 -3.24 -9.91 -22.98
N PRO A 145 -3.94 -10.71 -23.79
CA PRO A 145 -4.01 -12.17 -23.63
C PRO A 145 -2.64 -12.86 -23.61
N GLN A 146 -1.67 -12.31 -24.34
CA GLN A 146 -0.27 -12.78 -24.40
C GLN A 146 0.62 -12.20 -23.30
N GLY A 147 0.17 -11.14 -22.64
CA GLY A 147 0.83 -10.53 -21.48
C GLY A 147 1.93 -9.53 -21.77
N CYS A 148 2.71 -9.25 -20.74
CA CYS A 148 3.82 -8.29 -20.80
C CYS A 148 4.89 -8.69 -21.80
N ALA A 149 5.42 -7.69 -22.52
CA ALA A 149 6.58 -7.82 -23.42
C ALA A 149 6.46 -8.94 -24.48
N TYR A 150 5.24 -9.26 -24.89
CA TYR A 150 5.02 -10.27 -25.93
C TYR A 150 5.33 -9.72 -27.32
N PHE A 151 4.71 -8.59 -27.69
CA PHE A 151 4.93 -7.96 -28.99
C PHE A 151 6.02 -6.90 -28.97
N LEU A 152 6.14 -6.18 -27.85
CA LEU A 152 7.06 -5.08 -27.67
C LEU A 152 7.87 -5.28 -26.38
N LYS A 153 9.15 -4.93 -26.43
CA LYS A 153 10.01 -4.94 -25.26
C LYS A 153 9.38 -4.11 -24.13
N CYS A 154 9.51 -4.56 -22.89
CA CYS A 154 8.95 -3.82 -21.76
C CYS A 154 9.66 -2.46 -21.60
N PRO A 155 8.93 -1.33 -21.67
CA PRO A 155 9.56 0.00 -21.56
C PRO A 155 10.13 0.28 -20.17
N ARG A 156 9.71 -0.48 -19.15
CA ARG A 156 10.03 -0.25 -17.74
C ARG A 156 10.86 -1.35 -17.09
N TRP A 157 11.28 -2.36 -17.83
CA TRP A 157 11.90 -3.55 -17.24
C TRP A 157 13.10 -3.25 -16.33
N ARG A 158 13.97 -2.29 -16.71
CA ARG A 158 15.11 -1.90 -15.87
C ARG A 158 14.69 -1.19 -14.59
N ALA A 159 13.74 -0.27 -14.68
CA ALA A 159 13.25 0.50 -13.53
C ALA A 159 12.52 -0.39 -12.52
N GLU A 160 11.66 -1.29 -12.99
CA GLU A 160 10.81 -2.12 -12.13
C GLU A 160 11.53 -3.37 -11.62
N THR A 161 12.29 -4.06 -12.49
CA THR A 161 12.94 -5.33 -12.12
C THR A 161 14.37 -5.14 -11.62
N GLN A 162 14.97 -3.97 -11.86
CA GLN A 162 16.37 -3.67 -11.58
C GLN A 162 17.35 -4.67 -12.27
N SER A 163 16.89 -5.37 -13.29
CA SER A 163 17.71 -6.33 -14.03
C SER A 163 18.83 -5.61 -14.77
N MET A 164 20.02 -6.19 -14.72
CA MET A 164 21.23 -5.62 -15.36
C MET A 164 21.30 -5.95 -16.86
N PHE A 165 20.87 -7.15 -17.25
CA PHE A 165 21.14 -7.69 -18.58
C PHE A 165 19.90 -8.05 -19.39
N PHE A 166 18.86 -8.62 -18.76
CA PHE A 166 17.78 -9.29 -19.48
C PHE A 166 16.41 -8.71 -19.14
N ASP A 167 15.60 -8.45 -20.17
CA ASP A 167 14.17 -8.28 -20.00
C ASP A 167 13.52 -9.68 -19.96
N ARG A 168 13.07 -10.07 -18.77
CA ARG A 168 12.34 -11.33 -18.51
C ARG A 168 10.90 -11.10 -18.10
N THR A 169 10.36 -9.90 -18.36
CA THR A 169 9.00 -9.54 -17.96
C THR A 169 7.94 -10.43 -18.57
N ALA A 170 8.09 -10.82 -19.85
CA ALA A 170 7.24 -11.83 -20.51
C ALA A 170 7.28 -13.18 -19.78
N THR A 171 8.49 -13.65 -19.44
CA THR A 171 8.68 -14.92 -18.72
C THR A 171 8.04 -14.89 -17.35
N MET A 172 8.19 -13.79 -16.61
CA MET A 172 7.61 -13.63 -15.27
C MET A 172 6.08 -13.59 -15.33
N TRP A 173 5.52 -12.84 -16.27
CA TRP A 173 4.08 -12.80 -16.50
C TRP A 173 3.51 -14.18 -16.84
N LYS A 174 4.15 -14.91 -17.77
CA LYS A 174 3.76 -16.26 -18.14
C LYS A 174 3.78 -17.22 -16.94
N ARG A 175 4.86 -17.21 -16.15
CA ARG A 175 4.97 -18.04 -14.94
C ARG A 175 3.88 -17.73 -13.92
N MET A 176 3.51 -16.45 -13.78
CA MET A 176 2.43 -16.05 -12.87
C MET A 176 1.08 -16.56 -13.39
N LYS A 177 0.82 -16.40 -14.69
CA LYS A 177 -0.39 -16.95 -15.34
C LYS A 177 -0.49 -18.46 -15.14
N GLU A 178 0.59 -19.19 -15.38
CA GLU A 178 0.67 -20.65 -15.19
C GLU A 178 0.42 -21.07 -13.73
N ALA A 179 0.97 -20.32 -12.77
CA ALA A 179 0.78 -20.58 -11.34
C ALA A 179 -0.70 -20.46 -10.91
N PHE A 180 -1.42 -19.44 -11.43
CA PHE A 180 -2.83 -19.21 -11.14
C PHE A 180 -3.81 -19.96 -12.06
N ASN A 181 -3.36 -20.53 -13.17
CA ASN A 181 -4.24 -21.24 -14.10
C ASN A 181 -4.89 -22.45 -13.42
N GLY A 182 -6.23 -22.53 -13.49
CA GLY A 182 -7.01 -23.59 -12.82
C GLY A 182 -7.07 -23.48 -11.29
N PHE A 183 -6.63 -22.35 -10.70
CA PHE A 183 -6.80 -22.08 -9.29
C PHE A 183 -8.02 -21.15 -9.10
N ASP A 184 -9.21 -21.70 -9.23
CA ASP A 184 -10.45 -20.91 -9.26
C ASP A 184 -11.32 -21.18 -8.03
N ASN A 185 -11.65 -22.42 -7.74
CA ASN A 185 -12.65 -22.78 -6.74
C ASN A 185 -12.23 -22.43 -5.30
N LYS A 186 -10.95 -22.60 -4.95
CA LYS A 186 -10.44 -22.37 -3.59
C LYS A 186 -9.57 -21.10 -3.47
N LEU A 187 -9.75 -20.16 -4.39
CA LEU A 187 -9.03 -18.90 -4.43
C LEU A 187 -10.01 -17.72 -4.34
N VAL A 188 -9.75 -16.82 -3.40
CA VAL A 188 -10.34 -15.48 -3.38
C VAL A 188 -9.22 -14.46 -3.53
N VAL A 189 -9.34 -13.57 -4.50
CA VAL A 189 -8.43 -12.44 -4.69
C VAL A 189 -9.04 -11.22 -4.02
N THR A 190 -8.29 -10.56 -3.15
CA THR A 190 -8.71 -9.30 -2.56
C THR A 190 -7.82 -8.17 -3.04
N SER A 191 -8.39 -6.98 -3.18
CA SER A 191 -7.66 -5.77 -3.54
C SER A 191 -7.93 -4.67 -2.52
N VAL A 192 -6.91 -3.88 -2.22
CA VAL A 192 -6.99 -2.82 -1.20
C VAL A 192 -7.77 -1.59 -1.66
N SER A 193 -8.20 -1.55 -2.92
CA SER A 193 -9.03 -0.49 -3.48
C SER A 193 -9.84 -0.99 -4.70
N PRO A 194 -10.97 -0.34 -5.03
CA PRO A 194 -11.70 -0.62 -6.28
C PRO A 194 -10.83 -0.40 -7.52
N TRP A 195 -9.99 0.62 -7.51
CA TRP A 195 -9.05 0.92 -8.60
C TRP A 195 -8.13 -0.28 -8.89
N LEU A 196 -7.49 -0.84 -7.85
CA LEU A 196 -6.58 -1.97 -8.02
C LEU A 196 -7.32 -3.24 -8.44
N MET A 197 -8.53 -3.46 -7.92
CA MET A 197 -9.40 -4.57 -8.33
C MET A 197 -9.75 -4.48 -9.82
N ASN A 198 -10.22 -3.32 -10.29
CA ASN A 198 -10.62 -3.14 -11.68
C ASN A 198 -9.44 -3.40 -12.64
N ARG A 199 -8.24 -2.94 -12.27
CA ARG A 199 -7.03 -3.23 -13.03
C ARG A 199 -6.69 -4.71 -13.01
N ALA A 200 -6.73 -5.37 -11.87
CA ALA A 200 -6.45 -6.80 -11.76
C ALA A 200 -7.42 -7.65 -12.61
N LEU A 201 -8.71 -7.28 -12.65
CA LEU A 201 -9.72 -7.93 -13.47
C LEU A 201 -9.47 -7.80 -14.99
N MET A 202 -8.76 -6.76 -15.44
CA MET A 202 -8.36 -6.61 -16.84
C MET A 202 -7.24 -7.60 -17.23
N SER A 203 -6.53 -8.18 -16.26
CA SER A 203 -5.45 -9.12 -16.54
C SER A 203 -5.98 -10.54 -16.76
N PRO A 204 -5.53 -11.25 -17.80
CA PRO A 204 -5.85 -12.67 -18.03
C PRO A 204 -5.40 -13.60 -16.87
N ILE A 205 -4.62 -13.10 -15.93
CA ILE A 205 -4.22 -13.87 -14.72
C ILE A 205 -5.39 -13.93 -13.74
N PHE A 206 -6.16 -12.85 -13.60
CA PHE A 206 -7.20 -12.70 -12.59
C PHE A 206 -8.61 -12.53 -13.15
N SER A 207 -8.76 -12.31 -14.47
CA SER A 207 -10.09 -12.27 -15.08
C SER A 207 -10.83 -13.59 -14.83
N GLY A 208 -12.07 -13.52 -14.41
CA GLY A 208 -12.90 -14.69 -14.09
C GLY A 208 -12.67 -15.31 -12.70
N LYS A 209 -11.71 -14.83 -11.89
CA LYS A 209 -11.55 -15.26 -10.50
C LYS A 209 -12.48 -14.48 -9.55
N GLU A 210 -12.78 -15.08 -8.39
CA GLU A 210 -13.55 -14.37 -7.36
C GLU A 210 -12.73 -13.22 -6.79
N HIS A 211 -13.28 -12.00 -6.85
CA HIS A 211 -12.65 -10.78 -6.35
C HIS A 211 -13.49 -10.09 -5.29
N LYS A 212 -12.82 -9.57 -4.26
CA LYS A 212 -13.44 -8.71 -3.23
C LYS A 212 -12.54 -7.50 -2.95
N VAL A 213 -13.14 -6.35 -2.64
CA VAL A 213 -12.40 -5.17 -2.17
C VAL A 213 -12.40 -5.17 -0.64
N VAL A 214 -11.22 -5.10 -0.05
CA VAL A 214 -11.04 -4.89 1.39
C VAL A 214 -10.10 -3.72 1.56
N LEU A 215 -10.61 -2.57 1.98
CA LEU A 215 -9.80 -1.38 2.22
C LEU A 215 -8.80 -1.63 3.36
N ASN A 216 -7.61 -1.06 3.25
CA ASN A 216 -6.65 -1.12 4.36
C ASN A 216 -7.22 -0.40 5.58
N GLY A 217 -7.06 -1.05 6.74
CA GLY A 217 -7.46 -0.48 8.02
C GLY A 217 -6.35 0.34 8.68
N LEU A 218 -6.76 1.27 9.52
CA LEU A 218 -5.88 2.02 10.40
C LEU A 218 -6.39 2.00 11.85
N ASP A 219 -5.48 2.28 12.79
CA ASP A 219 -5.82 2.34 14.20
C ASP A 219 -6.48 3.67 14.55
N THR A 220 -7.79 3.66 14.71
CA THR A 220 -8.58 4.85 15.07
C THR A 220 -8.35 5.33 16.51
N ALA A 221 -7.69 4.54 17.37
CA ALA A 221 -7.21 5.01 18.67
C ALA A 221 -5.96 5.90 18.54
N ILE A 222 -5.27 5.84 17.40
CA ILE A 222 -4.11 6.70 17.09
C ILE A 222 -4.53 7.83 16.14
N PHE A 223 -5.20 7.46 15.02
CA PHE A 223 -5.64 8.43 14.02
C PHE A 223 -7.07 8.88 14.32
N HIS A 224 -7.18 9.93 15.13
CA HIS A 224 -8.41 10.62 15.50
C HIS A 224 -8.11 12.12 15.65
N ILE A 225 -9.08 12.92 16.01
CA ILE A 225 -8.91 14.37 16.18
C ILE A 225 -8.13 14.66 17.47
N TYR A 226 -7.03 15.40 17.34
CA TYR A 226 -6.22 15.89 18.46
C TYR A 226 -6.46 17.38 18.71
N GLN A 227 -6.29 17.81 19.96
CA GLN A 227 -6.27 19.23 20.30
C GLN A 227 -4.95 19.88 19.83
N ASN A 228 -5.04 20.99 19.09
CA ASN A 228 -3.94 21.56 18.31
C ASN A 228 -3.14 22.67 18.99
N SER A 229 -3.55 23.16 20.16
CA SER A 229 -2.97 24.34 20.81
C SER A 229 -1.46 24.20 21.09
N LYS A 230 -1.02 23.04 21.56
CA LYS A 230 0.38 22.79 21.90
C LYS A 230 1.28 22.73 20.68
N ILE A 231 0.90 21.97 19.66
CA ILE A 231 1.69 21.80 18.42
C ILE A 231 1.75 23.09 17.61
N LYS A 232 0.64 23.86 17.59
CA LYS A 232 0.58 25.17 16.94
C LYS A 232 1.61 26.14 17.55
N LYS A 233 1.68 26.19 18.88
CA LYS A 233 2.66 27.01 19.61
C LYS A 233 4.09 26.55 19.38
N GLU A 234 4.35 25.24 19.42
CA GLU A 234 5.68 24.63 19.18
C GLU A 234 6.22 25.00 17.79
N LEU A 235 5.37 25.02 16.77
CA LEU A 235 5.75 25.35 15.39
C LEU A 235 5.72 26.86 15.12
N GLY A 236 5.44 27.71 16.09
CA GLY A 236 5.38 29.16 15.95
C GLY A 236 4.25 29.65 15.03
N LEU A 237 3.22 28.86 14.86
CA LEU A 237 2.08 29.14 13.99
C LEU A 237 1.07 30.05 14.73
N LYS A 238 0.48 30.97 14.00
CA LYS A 238 -0.50 31.96 14.51
C LYS A 238 -1.86 31.74 13.86
N ASN A 239 -2.17 32.52 12.84
CA ASN A 239 -3.45 32.52 12.14
C ASN A 239 -3.32 32.09 10.67
N GLU A 240 -2.20 31.45 10.32
CA GLU A 240 -1.99 30.93 8.99
C GLU A 240 -2.93 29.75 8.71
N LYS A 241 -3.36 29.61 7.46
CA LYS A 241 -3.91 28.38 6.92
C LYS A 241 -2.81 27.34 6.79
N ILE A 242 -3.06 26.13 7.20
CA ILE A 242 -2.08 25.05 7.25
C ILE A 242 -2.40 23.99 6.20
N ILE A 243 -1.44 23.78 5.32
CA ILE A 243 -1.42 22.62 4.42
C ILE A 243 -0.43 21.60 4.98
N PHE A 244 -0.84 20.34 5.09
CA PHE A 244 0.04 19.26 5.52
C PHE A 244 0.35 18.31 4.37
N HIS A 245 1.61 17.91 4.24
CA HIS A 245 2.05 16.90 3.27
C HIS A 245 2.92 15.86 3.96
N ALA A 246 2.46 14.61 3.99
CA ALA A 246 3.21 13.48 4.51
C ALA A 246 3.74 12.61 3.35
N THR A 247 5.04 12.30 3.39
CA THR A 247 5.69 11.53 2.32
C THR A 247 6.82 10.67 2.87
N PRO A 248 7.07 9.45 2.31
CA PRO A 248 8.24 8.65 2.68
C PRO A 248 9.56 9.22 2.15
N ASP A 249 9.52 10.15 1.19
CA ASP A 249 10.68 10.84 0.62
C ASP A 249 10.23 12.16 -0.03
N PHE A 250 10.73 13.28 0.48
CA PHE A 250 10.45 14.59 -0.09
C PHE A 250 11.57 14.99 -1.05
N ASN A 251 11.25 14.94 -2.34
CA ASN A 251 12.20 15.12 -3.43
C ASN A 251 11.64 16.06 -4.48
N LEU A 252 12.44 17.05 -4.91
CA LEU A 252 12.04 18.07 -5.88
C LEU A 252 12.27 17.65 -7.34
N ASN A 253 12.68 16.40 -7.61
CA ASN A 253 12.72 15.90 -8.97
C ASN A 253 11.30 15.81 -9.55
N PRO A 254 10.97 16.47 -10.67
CA PRO A 254 9.63 16.44 -11.28
C PRO A 254 9.16 15.03 -11.66
N GLN A 255 10.09 14.10 -11.87
CA GLN A 255 9.80 12.69 -12.20
C GLN A 255 9.61 11.82 -10.97
N HIS A 256 9.84 12.34 -9.75
CA HIS A 256 9.71 11.58 -8.53
C HIS A 256 8.23 11.25 -8.23
N ILE A 257 7.94 9.98 -7.98
CA ILE A 257 6.57 9.45 -7.84
C ILE A 257 5.75 10.13 -6.73
N LYS A 258 6.41 10.68 -5.70
CA LYS A 258 5.73 11.33 -4.56
C LYS A 258 5.42 12.80 -4.75
N GLY A 259 5.84 13.39 -5.87
CA GLY A 259 5.39 14.71 -6.32
C GLY A 259 5.84 15.89 -5.46
N GLY A 260 6.94 15.78 -4.71
CA GLY A 260 7.46 16.90 -3.90
C GLY A 260 7.73 18.19 -4.70
N TYR A 261 8.08 18.04 -5.98
CA TYR A 261 8.18 19.16 -6.90
C TYR A 261 6.88 19.98 -6.96
N TYR A 262 5.75 19.33 -7.14
CA TYR A 262 4.43 20.00 -7.23
C TYR A 262 4.00 20.62 -5.91
N VAL A 263 4.38 20.02 -4.79
CA VAL A 263 4.17 20.63 -3.46
C VAL A 263 4.91 21.96 -3.34
N ASN A 264 6.16 22.00 -3.79
CA ASN A 264 6.96 23.22 -3.78
C ASN A 264 6.46 24.27 -4.79
N GLU A 265 5.99 23.86 -5.97
CA GLU A 265 5.37 24.74 -6.95
C GLU A 265 4.07 25.37 -6.42
N LEU A 266 3.21 24.60 -5.75
CA LEU A 266 2.04 25.11 -5.05
C LEU A 266 2.45 26.09 -3.94
N ALA A 267 3.50 25.78 -3.18
CA ALA A 267 4.00 26.65 -2.12
C ALA A 267 4.42 28.03 -2.65
N LYS A 268 5.13 28.09 -3.79
CA LYS A 268 5.51 29.34 -4.45
C LYS A 268 4.30 30.20 -4.83
N ARG A 269 3.22 29.58 -5.35
CA ARG A 269 1.99 30.28 -5.76
C ARG A 269 1.21 30.83 -4.57
N LEU A 270 1.32 30.18 -3.42
CA LEU A 270 0.69 30.61 -2.17
C LEU A 270 1.60 31.48 -1.29
N SER A 271 2.80 31.84 -1.72
CA SER A 271 3.80 32.57 -0.89
C SER A 271 3.34 33.94 -0.40
N ASN A 272 2.50 34.63 -1.17
CA ASN A 272 1.94 35.95 -0.82
C ASN A 272 0.63 35.84 -0.02
N LYS A 273 0.21 34.62 0.35
CA LYS A 273 -0.99 34.35 1.13
C LYS A 273 -0.58 33.94 2.56
N ASN A 274 -1.48 34.11 3.49
CA ASN A 274 -1.25 33.68 4.87
C ASN A 274 -1.39 32.15 5.02
N VAL A 275 -0.48 31.40 4.37
CA VAL A 275 -0.47 29.94 4.27
C VAL A 275 0.89 29.40 4.65
N LYS A 276 0.94 28.36 5.48
CA LYS A 276 2.13 27.54 5.78
C LYS A 276 1.93 26.11 5.29
N ILE A 277 2.99 25.53 4.75
CA ILE A 277 3.00 24.13 4.30
C ILE A 277 3.95 23.34 5.17
N LEU A 278 3.41 22.40 5.92
CA LEU A 278 4.17 21.52 6.80
C LEU A 278 4.48 20.22 6.02
N ILE A 279 5.74 19.84 5.97
CA ILE A 279 6.18 18.64 5.24
C ILE A 279 6.81 17.64 6.21
N ALA A 280 6.14 16.49 6.40
CA ALA A 280 6.64 15.36 7.17
C ALA A 280 7.21 14.29 6.22
N GLY A 281 8.52 14.09 6.27
CA GLY A 281 9.26 13.13 5.47
C GLY A 281 10.74 13.44 5.43
N PRO A 282 11.60 12.45 5.16
CA PRO A 282 13.02 12.70 4.95
C PRO A 282 13.22 13.52 3.68
N TYR A 283 14.26 14.34 3.70
CA TYR A 283 14.66 15.22 2.57
C TYR A 283 16.18 15.36 2.51
N SER A 284 16.70 15.78 1.35
CA SER A 284 18.13 16.10 1.19
C SER A 284 18.50 17.36 1.97
N LYS A 285 19.68 17.39 2.61
CA LYS A 285 20.17 18.53 3.40
C LYS A 285 20.24 19.84 2.58
N ASP A 286 20.50 19.73 1.27
CA ASP A 286 20.67 20.86 0.38
C ASP A 286 19.37 21.27 -0.33
N ILE A 287 18.22 20.75 0.11
CA ILE A 287 16.94 21.03 -0.54
C ILE A 287 16.56 22.52 -0.38
N GLN A 288 16.23 23.16 -1.48
CA GLN A 288 15.76 24.55 -1.50
C GLN A 288 14.24 24.58 -1.72
N VAL A 289 13.50 25.12 -0.77
CA VAL A 289 12.04 25.19 -0.79
C VAL A 289 11.54 26.64 -0.67
N ALA A 290 10.27 26.86 -1.01
CA ALA A 290 9.64 28.17 -0.85
C ALA A 290 9.59 28.61 0.63
N GLY A 291 9.62 29.93 0.89
CA GLY A 291 9.76 30.50 2.23
C GLY A 291 8.58 30.25 3.18
N ASN A 292 7.45 29.80 2.68
CA ASN A 292 6.27 29.40 3.45
C ASN A 292 6.22 27.89 3.76
N VAL A 293 7.28 27.13 3.42
CA VAL A 293 7.40 25.69 3.72
C VAL A 293 8.18 25.48 5.02
N ILE A 294 7.70 24.59 5.86
CA ILE A 294 8.35 24.11 7.08
C ILE A 294 8.65 22.63 6.94
N LEU A 295 9.93 22.28 6.89
CA LEU A 295 10.39 20.89 6.78
C LEU A 295 10.52 20.27 8.18
N LEU A 296 9.68 19.27 8.49
CA LEU A 296 9.62 18.61 9.80
C LEU A 296 10.52 17.39 9.90
N GLY A 297 11.05 16.90 8.75
CA GLY A 297 11.83 15.69 8.71
C GLY A 297 10.99 14.42 8.93
N HIS A 298 11.68 13.33 9.26
CA HIS A 298 11.03 12.03 9.45
C HIS A 298 10.31 11.94 10.79
N ILE A 299 9.00 11.81 10.76
CA ILE A 299 8.14 11.63 11.94
C ILE A 299 8.06 10.14 12.29
N LYS A 300 8.62 9.75 13.43
CA LYS A 300 8.67 8.33 13.85
C LYS A 300 7.42 7.86 14.57
N LYS A 301 6.78 8.73 15.36
CA LYS A 301 5.60 8.41 16.16
C LYS A 301 4.33 8.68 15.37
N GLN A 302 3.42 7.71 15.34
CA GLN A 302 2.15 7.85 14.62
C GLN A 302 1.23 8.88 15.27
N GLU A 303 1.27 8.98 16.59
CA GLU A 303 0.51 10.00 17.34
C GLU A 303 0.92 11.42 16.92
N ARG A 304 2.24 11.64 16.73
CA ARG A 304 2.74 12.94 16.24
C ARG A 304 2.30 13.21 14.80
N LEU A 305 2.23 12.20 13.99
CA LEU A 305 1.70 12.32 12.62
C LEU A 305 0.20 12.66 12.64
N ALA A 306 -0.57 12.01 13.53
CA ALA A 306 -1.99 12.28 13.72
C ALA A 306 -2.27 13.71 14.25
N GLU A 307 -1.43 14.20 15.18
CA GLU A 307 -1.48 15.61 15.64
C GLU A 307 -1.26 16.59 14.47
N LEU A 308 -0.32 16.28 13.57
CA LEU A 308 -0.04 17.13 12.39
C LEU A 308 -1.18 17.10 11.38
N TYR A 309 -1.80 15.94 11.14
CA TYR A 309 -3.02 15.87 10.36
C TYR A 309 -4.12 16.72 10.98
N SER A 310 -4.41 16.53 12.27
CA SER A 310 -5.47 17.28 12.96
C SER A 310 -5.23 18.79 13.01
N LEU A 311 -3.97 19.24 12.94
CA LEU A 311 -3.59 20.65 12.90
C LEU A 311 -3.93 21.30 11.54
N ALA A 312 -3.90 20.55 10.47
CA ALA A 312 -3.99 21.09 9.12
C ALA A 312 -5.44 21.45 8.72
N ASP A 313 -5.59 22.51 7.95
CA ASP A 313 -6.85 22.84 7.27
C ASP A 313 -7.08 21.93 6.07
N VAL A 314 -5.99 21.45 5.43
CA VAL A 314 -6.03 20.56 4.27
C VAL A 314 -4.79 19.67 4.25
N THR A 315 -4.95 18.39 3.93
CA THR A 315 -3.84 17.51 3.55
C THR A 315 -3.66 17.48 2.05
N LEU A 316 -2.41 17.68 1.60
CA LEU A 316 -2.05 17.67 0.18
C LEU A 316 -1.49 16.31 -0.24
N LEU A 317 -2.10 15.67 -1.24
CA LEU A 317 -1.62 14.44 -1.84
C LEU A 317 -1.12 14.70 -3.27
N ALA A 318 0.21 14.74 -3.45
CA ALA A 318 0.85 15.04 -4.74
C ALA A 318 1.40 13.80 -5.48
N SER A 319 1.16 12.60 -4.98
CA SER A 319 1.66 11.35 -5.56
C SER A 319 1.14 11.12 -6.98
N LYS A 320 2.02 10.63 -7.88
CA LYS A 320 1.66 10.26 -9.26
C LYS A 320 0.84 8.97 -9.33
N ARG A 321 1.05 8.04 -8.40
CA ARG A 321 0.35 6.74 -8.38
C ARG A 321 0.26 6.20 -6.95
N GLU A 322 -0.92 5.77 -6.59
CA GLU A 322 -1.20 5.10 -5.32
C GLU A 322 -2.15 3.92 -5.55
N THR A 323 -1.91 2.80 -4.87
CA THR A 323 -2.80 1.63 -4.89
C THR A 323 -3.86 1.67 -3.79
N PHE A 324 -3.65 2.50 -2.77
CA PHE A 324 -4.60 2.79 -1.68
C PHE A 324 -4.49 4.24 -1.22
N SER A 325 -3.38 4.67 -0.67
CA SER A 325 -3.09 5.92 0.04
C SER A 325 -3.50 5.90 1.52
N MET A 326 -2.55 5.47 2.37
CA MET A 326 -2.72 5.60 3.82
C MET A 326 -2.86 7.07 4.23
N VAL A 327 -2.16 7.99 3.57
CA VAL A 327 -2.25 9.45 3.81
C VAL A 327 -3.69 9.95 3.72
N THR A 328 -4.46 9.49 2.71
CA THR A 328 -5.87 9.86 2.57
C THR A 328 -6.72 9.36 3.76
N ALA A 329 -6.54 8.09 4.13
CA ALA A 329 -7.29 7.49 5.24
C ALA A 329 -6.91 8.11 6.60
N GLU A 330 -5.60 8.32 6.86
CA GLU A 330 -5.07 8.94 8.07
C GLU A 330 -5.57 10.38 8.23
N SER A 331 -5.49 11.18 7.17
CA SER A 331 -5.98 12.56 7.16
C SER A 331 -7.45 12.67 7.51
N LEU A 332 -8.29 11.94 6.78
CA LEU A 332 -9.73 11.96 6.99
C LEU A 332 -10.10 11.45 8.39
N SER A 333 -9.41 10.43 8.91
CA SER A 333 -9.65 9.95 10.28
C SER A 333 -9.25 10.97 11.36
N CYS A 334 -8.31 11.85 11.07
CA CYS A 334 -7.94 12.97 11.93
C CYS A 334 -8.81 14.23 11.71
N GLY A 335 -9.90 14.13 10.94
CA GLY A 335 -10.84 15.23 10.70
C GLY A 335 -10.37 16.24 9.66
N THR A 336 -9.37 15.92 8.84
CA THR A 336 -8.78 16.86 7.87
C THR A 336 -9.10 16.46 6.44
N PRO A 337 -9.68 17.38 5.63
CA PRO A 337 -9.99 17.13 4.23
C PRO A 337 -8.73 16.93 3.38
N VAL A 338 -8.89 16.25 2.24
CA VAL A 338 -7.79 15.91 1.33
C VAL A 338 -7.97 16.59 -0.02
N VAL A 339 -6.93 17.26 -0.48
CA VAL A 339 -6.81 17.76 -1.85
C VAL A 339 -5.59 17.13 -2.50
N GLY A 340 -5.69 16.73 -3.76
CA GLY A 340 -4.55 16.12 -4.42
C GLY A 340 -4.72 15.93 -5.92
N PHE A 341 -3.74 15.23 -6.50
CA PHE A 341 -3.86 14.77 -7.88
C PHE A 341 -4.59 13.43 -7.97
N LYS A 342 -5.32 13.22 -9.07
CA LYS A 342 -5.80 11.89 -9.45
C LYS A 342 -4.60 10.97 -9.63
N SER A 343 -4.52 9.93 -8.82
CA SER A 343 -3.36 9.03 -8.77
C SER A 343 -3.75 7.54 -8.74
N GLY A 344 -5.01 7.24 -8.96
CA GLY A 344 -5.56 5.88 -9.09
C GLY A 344 -6.53 5.52 -7.97
N ALA A 345 -6.05 5.05 -6.83
CA ALA A 345 -6.93 4.65 -5.74
C ALA A 345 -7.46 5.80 -4.87
N PRO A 346 -6.70 6.87 -4.56
CA PRO A 346 -7.14 7.90 -3.61
C PRO A 346 -8.49 8.50 -3.94
N GLU A 347 -8.73 8.86 -5.20
CA GLU A 347 -9.99 9.44 -5.66
C GLU A 347 -11.19 8.48 -5.55
N GLN A 348 -10.95 7.17 -5.47
CA GLN A 348 -12.01 6.17 -5.32
C GLN A 348 -12.24 5.74 -3.87
N ILE A 349 -11.17 5.76 -3.05
CA ILE A 349 -11.32 5.41 -1.63
C ILE A 349 -11.73 6.60 -0.78
N ALA A 350 -11.43 7.83 -1.19
CA ALA A 350 -11.72 9.04 -0.42
C ALA A 350 -13.23 9.22 -0.13
N ILE A 351 -13.54 10.07 0.82
CA ILE A 351 -14.91 10.54 1.08
C ILE A 351 -15.10 11.80 0.24
N GLN A 352 -15.93 11.70 -0.79
CA GLN A 352 -16.05 12.70 -1.85
C GLN A 352 -16.42 14.10 -1.33
N GLU A 353 -17.25 14.18 -0.30
CA GLU A 353 -17.69 15.44 0.32
C GLU A 353 -16.50 16.23 0.90
N TYR A 354 -15.47 15.54 1.36
CA TYR A 354 -14.30 16.08 2.07
C TYR A 354 -13.00 15.96 1.28
N SER A 355 -13.10 15.68 -0.03
CA SER A 355 -11.92 15.47 -0.84
C SER A 355 -12.08 16.08 -2.23
N CYS A 356 -10.96 16.53 -2.81
CA CYS A 356 -10.95 17.05 -4.18
C CYS A 356 -9.68 16.59 -4.89
N PHE A 357 -9.84 15.99 -6.07
CA PHE A 357 -8.72 15.51 -6.88
C PHE A 357 -8.77 16.10 -8.27
N VAL A 358 -7.67 16.75 -8.67
CA VAL A 358 -7.49 17.36 -9.98
C VAL A 358 -6.55 16.53 -10.85
N ASP A 359 -6.45 16.82 -12.13
CA ASP A 359 -5.60 16.06 -13.04
C ASP A 359 -4.12 16.20 -12.67
N TYR A 360 -3.37 15.11 -12.82
CA TYR A 360 -1.97 15.06 -12.41
C TYR A 360 -1.10 16.08 -13.16
N GLY A 361 -0.42 16.92 -12.40
CA GLY A 361 0.48 17.96 -12.91
C GLY A 361 -0.19 19.32 -13.13
N ASP A 362 -1.50 19.42 -13.02
CA ASP A 362 -2.22 20.70 -13.09
C ASP A 362 -2.13 21.45 -11.77
N VAL A 363 -1.06 22.23 -11.62
CA VAL A 363 -0.78 22.99 -10.40
C VAL A 363 -1.78 24.12 -10.18
N GLU A 364 -2.28 24.75 -11.25
CA GLU A 364 -3.25 25.84 -11.12
C GLU A 364 -4.59 25.30 -10.60
N ALA A 365 -5.08 24.18 -11.15
CA ALA A 365 -6.27 23.53 -10.64
C ALA A 365 -6.06 23.06 -9.19
N LEU A 366 -4.85 22.58 -8.83
CA LEU A 366 -4.52 22.16 -7.47
C LEU A 366 -4.58 23.32 -6.47
N VAL A 367 -4.04 24.50 -6.85
CA VAL A 367 -4.14 25.74 -6.05
C VAL A 367 -5.59 26.12 -5.84
N GLY A 368 -6.38 26.20 -6.92
CA GLY A 368 -7.80 26.52 -6.84
C GLY A 368 -8.59 25.52 -5.96
N ALA A 369 -8.28 24.24 -6.04
CA ALA A 369 -8.91 23.21 -5.20
C ALA A 369 -8.58 23.39 -3.71
N VAL A 370 -7.34 23.73 -3.37
CA VAL A 370 -6.93 24.05 -1.98
C VAL A 370 -7.64 25.30 -1.47
N GLU A 371 -7.68 26.37 -2.25
CA GLU A 371 -8.36 27.62 -1.87
C GLU A 371 -9.86 27.41 -1.66
N ASN A 372 -10.51 26.67 -2.57
CA ASN A 372 -11.92 26.31 -2.42
C ASN A 372 -12.17 25.46 -1.18
N MET A 373 -11.23 24.57 -0.82
CA MET A 373 -11.35 23.76 0.39
C MET A 373 -11.24 24.61 1.65
N PHE A 374 -10.40 25.65 1.68
CA PHE A 374 -10.32 26.58 2.80
C PHE A 374 -11.60 27.39 3.06
N LEU A 375 -12.44 27.58 2.03
CA LEU A 375 -13.70 28.30 2.11
C LEU A 375 -14.88 27.43 2.59
N LYS A 376 -14.74 26.11 2.51
CA LYS A 376 -15.78 25.19 2.96
C LYS A 376 -15.90 25.21 4.49
N LYS A 377 -17.12 25.31 4.98
CA LYS A 377 -17.43 25.09 6.39
C LYS A 377 -17.65 23.58 6.58
N ILE A 378 -16.67 22.92 7.11
CA ILE A 378 -16.69 21.47 7.34
C ILE A 378 -16.32 21.24 8.82
N GLU A 379 -17.14 20.46 9.50
CA GLU A 379 -16.84 20.06 10.88
C GLU A 379 -15.89 18.85 10.87
N ALA A 380 -14.77 18.97 11.56
CA ALA A 380 -13.76 17.91 11.62
C ALA A 380 -14.32 16.60 12.17
N ILE A 381 -15.31 16.69 13.08
CA ILE A 381 -15.92 15.50 13.68
C ILE A 381 -16.68 14.67 12.63
N ASP A 382 -17.41 15.30 11.71
CA ASP A 382 -18.17 14.61 10.67
C ASP A 382 -17.23 13.83 9.72
N ILE A 383 -16.08 14.44 9.40
CA ILE A 383 -15.05 13.77 8.59
C ILE A 383 -14.53 12.53 9.32
N SER A 384 -14.12 12.72 10.59
CA SER A 384 -13.49 11.67 11.40
C SER A 384 -14.41 10.49 11.66
N GLU A 385 -15.70 10.73 11.94
CA GLU A 385 -16.69 9.68 12.17
C GLU A 385 -16.92 8.84 10.90
N LYS A 386 -17.17 9.47 9.76
CA LYS A 386 -17.32 8.76 8.47
C LYS A 386 -16.03 8.00 8.09
N ALA A 387 -14.87 8.58 8.35
CA ALA A 387 -13.58 7.94 8.06
C ALA A 387 -13.34 6.74 8.98
N SER A 388 -13.65 6.83 10.26
CA SER A 388 -13.50 5.73 11.22
C SER A 388 -14.39 4.53 10.85
N GLN A 389 -15.62 4.78 10.40
CA GLN A 389 -16.52 3.75 9.90
C GLN A 389 -16.03 3.09 8.62
N LYS A 390 -15.26 3.81 7.79
CA LYS A 390 -14.76 3.33 6.50
C LYS A 390 -13.39 2.67 6.60
N TYR A 391 -12.46 3.25 7.37
CA TYR A 391 -11.06 2.85 7.41
C TYR A 391 -10.61 2.25 8.75
N GLY A 392 -11.49 2.09 9.72
CA GLY A 392 -11.14 1.47 10.99
C GLY A 392 -10.55 0.06 10.80
N LYS A 393 -9.47 -0.27 11.52
CA LYS A 393 -8.86 -1.61 11.44
C LYS A 393 -9.84 -2.73 11.74
N ASN A 394 -10.81 -2.48 12.62
CA ASN A 394 -11.85 -3.46 12.96
C ASN A 394 -12.73 -3.77 11.74
N VAL A 395 -13.08 -2.75 10.94
CA VAL A 395 -13.87 -2.93 9.70
C VAL A 395 -13.10 -3.79 8.70
N MET A 396 -11.82 -3.49 8.48
CA MET A 396 -10.94 -4.32 7.63
C MET A 396 -10.86 -5.76 8.13
N CYS A 397 -10.62 -5.97 9.43
CA CYS A 397 -10.48 -7.29 10.00
C CYS A 397 -11.79 -8.11 9.91
N GLN A 398 -12.94 -7.50 10.18
CA GLN A 398 -14.24 -8.17 10.04
C GLN A 398 -14.54 -8.56 8.59
N ASN A 399 -14.18 -7.73 7.61
CA ASN A 399 -14.30 -8.07 6.20
C ASN A 399 -13.43 -9.30 5.84
N TYR A 400 -12.20 -9.38 6.33
CA TYR A 400 -11.37 -10.58 6.12
C TYR A 400 -11.93 -11.80 6.84
N ILE A 401 -12.40 -11.67 8.08
CA ILE A 401 -13.02 -12.78 8.82
C ILE A 401 -14.25 -13.32 8.06
N GLN A 402 -15.06 -12.44 7.48
CA GLN A 402 -16.20 -12.85 6.68
C GLN A 402 -15.76 -13.60 5.42
N ILE A 403 -14.73 -13.12 4.71
CA ILE A 403 -14.16 -13.81 3.56
C ILE A 403 -13.64 -15.20 3.93
N TYR A 404 -12.97 -15.34 5.07
CA TYR A 404 -12.48 -16.64 5.53
C TYR A 404 -13.64 -17.60 5.86
N LYS A 405 -14.70 -17.11 6.53
CA LYS A 405 -15.90 -17.91 6.82
C LYS A 405 -16.59 -18.37 5.54
N ASP A 406 -16.80 -17.45 4.59
CA ASP A 406 -17.43 -17.78 3.30
C ASP A 406 -16.62 -18.84 2.56
N LEU A 407 -15.29 -18.68 2.48
CA LEU A 407 -14.39 -19.63 1.80
C LEU A 407 -14.30 -20.97 2.54
N TYR A 408 -14.37 -20.97 3.86
CA TYR A 408 -14.36 -22.19 4.69
C TYR A 408 -15.63 -23.02 4.53
N MET A 409 -16.79 -22.35 4.47
CA MET A 409 -18.10 -23.03 4.36
C MET A 409 -18.42 -23.49 2.93
N LYS A 410 -17.83 -22.85 1.91
CA LYS A 410 -18.11 -23.15 0.51
C LYS A 410 -17.51 -24.49 0.06
N TYR A 411 -16.47 -24.97 0.72
CA TYR A 411 -15.68 -26.17 0.38
C TYR A 411 -15.30 -26.94 1.65
#